data_747b174c7ae29ef79d6b9de443115bf5
#
_entry.id   747b174c7ae29ef79d6b9de443115bf5
#
_cell.length_a   1.000
_cell.length_b   1.000
_cell.length_c   1.000
_cell.angle_alpha   90.00
_cell.angle_beta   90.00
_cell.angle_gamma   90.00
#
_symmetry.space_group_name_H-M   'P 1'
#
loop_
_entity.id
_entity.type
_entity.pdbx_description
1 polymer ?
#
loop_
_entity_poly.entity_id
_entity_poly.type
_entity_poly.pdbx_seq_one_letter_code
_entity_poly.pdbx_strand_id
1 'polypeptide(L)'
;KIGYFAQEVPDMDGNQRVIDYIRDVAEFIPTRDGKISASMMLERFLFDSAMQYTPVAKLSGGEKRRLYLLKVLMEAPNVLLLDEPSNDLDIPTLTILEDYLSTFSGIVITVSHDRYFLDDVVDRIFAFEGNGKLTQYEGGYTDYAEAKARKYGAGSSEIGAGAGSSLSDKAASGNNSTEDEEKKPTRKDWKQGQKSEKLKFTYKEEREYAVIDEDIARFEEK
;
A
#
# COMPACT_ATOMS: atom_id res chain seq x y z
N LYS A 1 -19.58 -3.20 -13.58
CA LYS A 1 -19.66 -1.90 -12.90
C LYS A 1 -18.25 -1.45 -12.56
N ILE A 2 -17.94 -0.16 -12.80
CA ILE A 2 -16.64 0.44 -12.48
C ILE A 2 -16.82 1.30 -11.23
N GLY A 3 -15.98 1.11 -10.22
CA GLY A 3 -15.82 2.00 -9.08
C GLY A 3 -14.57 2.85 -9.30
N TYR A 4 -14.68 4.15 -9.10
CA TYR A 4 -13.57 5.07 -9.22
C TYR A 4 -13.39 5.86 -7.93
N PHE A 5 -12.24 5.71 -7.32
CA PHE A 5 -11.82 6.48 -6.16
C PHE A 5 -10.84 7.56 -6.64
N ALA A 6 -11.37 8.76 -6.79
CA ALA A 6 -10.62 9.91 -7.29
C ALA A 6 -9.73 10.53 -6.21
N GLN A 7 -8.72 11.28 -6.62
CA GLN A 7 -7.84 12.01 -5.72
C GLN A 7 -8.61 13.07 -4.90
N GLU A 8 -9.63 13.71 -5.49
CA GLU A 8 -10.46 14.69 -4.80
C GLU A 8 -11.74 14.04 -4.26
N VAL A 9 -12.12 14.43 -3.04
CA VAL A 9 -13.39 14.00 -2.43
C VAL A 9 -14.53 14.79 -3.06
N PRO A 10 -15.57 14.13 -3.61
CA PRO A 10 -16.71 14.83 -4.17
C PRO A 10 -17.51 15.54 -3.06
N ASP A 11 -18.29 16.55 -3.46
CA ASP A 11 -19.23 17.19 -2.55
C ASP A 11 -20.21 16.18 -1.97
N MET A 12 -20.38 16.23 -0.64
CA MET A 12 -21.28 15.36 0.10
C MET A 12 -22.35 16.23 0.77
N ASP A 13 -23.58 15.73 0.83
CA ASP A 13 -24.62 16.42 1.63
C ASP A 13 -24.24 16.38 3.12
N GLY A 14 -23.82 17.53 3.62
CA GLY A 14 -23.36 17.67 5.00
C GLY A 14 -24.45 17.43 6.04
N ASN A 15 -25.74 17.54 5.68
CA ASN A 15 -26.86 17.34 6.61
C ASN A 15 -27.22 15.86 6.78
N GLN A 16 -26.83 15.02 5.83
CA GLN A 16 -27.06 13.58 5.87
C GLN A 16 -26.20 12.92 6.93
N ARG A 17 -26.73 11.90 7.64
CA ARG A 17 -25.95 11.10 8.55
C ARG A 17 -25.02 10.16 7.77
N VAL A 18 -23.88 9.85 8.35
CA VAL A 18 -22.88 8.93 7.77
C VAL A 18 -23.52 7.59 7.34
N ILE A 19 -24.36 7.00 8.19
CA ILE A 19 -25.02 5.72 7.89
C ILE A 19 -26.01 5.84 6.73
N ASP A 20 -26.75 6.94 6.66
CA ASP A 20 -27.74 7.16 5.62
C ASP A 20 -27.05 7.39 4.27
N TYR A 21 -25.92 8.13 4.25
CA TYR A 21 -25.10 8.34 3.07
C TYR A 21 -24.60 7.03 2.43
N ILE A 22 -24.27 6.04 3.24
CA ILE A 22 -23.86 4.72 2.76
C ILE A 22 -25.06 3.85 2.37
N ARG A 23 -26.17 3.90 3.13
CA ARG A 23 -27.41 3.15 2.83
C ARG A 23 -28.05 3.57 1.53
N ASP A 24 -27.92 4.82 1.11
CA ASP A 24 -28.41 5.29 -0.19
C ASP A 24 -27.72 4.58 -1.36
N VAL A 25 -26.52 4.06 -1.16
CA VAL A 25 -25.80 3.26 -2.14
C VAL A 25 -26.24 1.80 -2.09
N ALA A 26 -26.16 1.20 -0.90
CA ALA A 26 -26.57 -0.17 -0.65
C ALA A 26 -26.75 -0.41 0.86
N GLU A 27 -27.83 -1.09 1.25
CA GLU A 27 -28.02 -1.52 2.63
C GLU A 27 -27.15 -2.74 2.97
N PHE A 28 -26.92 -3.62 1.98
CA PHE A 28 -26.12 -4.82 2.08
C PHE A 28 -25.26 -5.02 0.84
N ILE A 29 -24.04 -5.53 1.01
CA ILE A 29 -23.21 -6.03 -0.08
C ILE A 29 -23.03 -7.53 0.04
N PRO A 30 -23.05 -8.26 -1.08
CA PRO A 30 -22.76 -9.70 -1.10
C PRO A 30 -21.25 -9.90 -0.92
N THR A 31 -20.88 -10.84 -0.06
CA THR A 31 -19.52 -11.33 0.11
C THR A 31 -19.48 -12.83 -0.03
N ARG A 32 -18.29 -13.43 -0.08
CA ARG A 32 -18.13 -14.89 -0.15
C ARG A 32 -18.80 -15.61 1.02
N ASP A 33 -18.79 -14.99 2.19
CA ASP A 33 -19.29 -15.54 3.46
C ASP A 33 -20.72 -15.12 3.78
N GLY A 34 -21.41 -14.42 2.86
CA GLY A 34 -22.79 -13.97 3.05
C GLY A 34 -23.02 -12.51 2.66
N LYS A 35 -23.84 -11.81 3.44
CA LYS A 35 -24.13 -10.38 3.23
C LYS A 35 -23.60 -9.57 4.40
N ILE A 36 -22.90 -8.49 4.11
CA ILE A 36 -22.44 -7.51 5.11
C ILE A 36 -23.33 -6.27 5.01
N SER A 37 -23.83 -5.77 6.17
CA SER A 37 -24.64 -4.56 6.21
C SER A 37 -23.78 -3.30 6.11
N ALA A 38 -24.42 -2.19 5.70
CA ALA A 38 -23.78 -0.87 5.68
C ALA A 38 -23.17 -0.49 7.06
N SER A 39 -23.87 -0.79 8.15
CA SER A 39 -23.37 -0.53 9.51
C SER A 39 -22.10 -1.34 9.83
N MET A 40 -22.08 -2.62 9.50
CA MET A 40 -20.89 -3.47 9.71
C MET A 40 -19.69 -3.03 8.86
N MET A 41 -19.94 -2.58 7.62
CA MET A 41 -18.89 -2.02 6.78
C MET A 41 -18.35 -0.70 7.33
N LEU A 42 -19.23 0.16 7.84
CA LEU A 42 -18.83 1.38 8.52
C LEU A 42 -17.96 1.09 9.75
N GLU A 43 -18.34 0.13 10.59
CA GLU A 43 -17.53 -0.29 11.74
C GLU A 43 -16.15 -0.82 11.30
N ARG A 44 -16.11 -1.64 10.25
CA ARG A 44 -14.86 -2.15 9.67
C ARG A 44 -13.96 -1.01 9.19
N PHE A 45 -14.54 0.06 8.67
CA PHE A 45 -13.85 1.28 8.24
C PHE A 45 -13.73 2.32 9.37
N LEU A 46 -13.72 1.90 10.63
CA LEU A 46 -13.48 2.72 11.81
C LEU A 46 -14.50 3.85 12.04
N PHE A 47 -15.72 3.67 11.58
CA PHE A 47 -16.85 4.50 11.99
C PHE A 47 -17.64 3.79 13.08
N ASP A 48 -17.39 4.15 14.32
CA ASP A 48 -18.11 3.60 15.45
C ASP A 48 -19.62 3.93 15.42
N SER A 49 -20.38 3.26 16.26
CA SER A 49 -21.84 3.44 16.28
C SER A 49 -22.27 4.89 16.53
N ALA A 50 -21.51 5.68 17.29
CA ALA A 50 -21.81 7.09 17.54
C ALA A 50 -21.52 7.94 16.29
N MET A 51 -20.40 7.71 15.61
CA MET A 51 -20.04 8.39 14.38
C MET A 51 -21.01 8.10 13.24
N GLN A 52 -21.55 6.89 13.14
CA GLN A 52 -22.51 6.51 12.09
C GLN A 52 -23.76 7.40 12.07
N TYR A 53 -24.17 7.92 13.22
CA TYR A 53 -25.35 8.78 13.34
C TYR A 53 -25.02 10.28 13.34
N THR A 54 -23.75 10.66 13.18
CA THR A 54 -23.37 12.07 13.06
C THR A 54 -23.59 12.59 11.64
N PRO A 55 -23.89 13.89 11.46
CA PRO A 55 -23.93 14.52 10.14
C PRO A 55 -22.54 14.51 9.46
N VAL A 56 -22.52 14.26 8.15
CA VAL A 56 -21.30 14.26 7.33
C VAL A 56 -20.51 15.56 7.42
N ALA A 57 -21.21 16.71 7.64
CA ALA A 57 -20.55 18.00 7.83
C ALA A 57 -19.57 18.03 9.03
N LYS A 58 -19.80 17.20 10.05
CA LYS A 58 -18.96 17.14 11.26
C LYS A 58 -17.70 16.29 11.09
N LEU A 59 -17.60 15.54 10.02
CA LEU A 59 -16.43 14.71 9.72
C LEU A 59 -15.23 15.59 9.33
N SER A 60 -14.04 15.19 9.78
CA SER A 60 -12.77 15.73 9.32
C SER A 60 -12.52 15.39 7.84
N GLY A 61 -11.52 16.01 7.21
CA GLY A 61 -11.15 15.72 5.82
C GLY A 61 -10.79 14.26 5.60
N GLY A 62 -9.96 13.68 6.46
CA GLY A 62 -9.59 12.26 6.38
C GLY A 62 -10.76 11.30 6.58
N GLU A 63 -11.68 11.61 7.51
CA GLU A 63 -12.91 10.82 7.70
C GLU A 63 -13.83 10.91 6.48
N LYS A 64 -13.97 12.07 5.86
CA LYS A 64 -14.71 12.21 4.59
C LYS A 64 -14.07 11.42 3.47
N ARG A 65 -12.74 11.44 3.38
CA ARG A 65 -11.98 10.63 2.41
C ARG A 65 -12.25 9.15 2.60
N ARG A 66 -12.18 8.66 3.83
CA ARG A 66 -12.49 7.28 4.22
C ARG A 66 -13.95 6.90 3.93
N LEU A 67 -14.90 7.81 4.21
CA LEU A 67 -16.30 7.60 3.89
C LEU A 67 -16.55 7.51 2.38
N TYR A 68 -15.87 8.34 1.59
CA TYR A 68 -15.91 8.28 0.13
C TYR A 68 -15.37 6.95 -0.41
N LEU A 69 -14.23 6.49 0.10
CA LEU A 69 -13.69 5.18 -0.24
C LEU A 69 -14.74 4.09 0.03
N LEU A 70 -15.29 4.06 1.24
CA LEU A 70 -16.31 3.09 1.60
C LEU A 70 -17.51 3.13 0.67
N LYS A 71 -17.99 4.32 0.29
CA LYS A 71 -19.07 4.48 -0.69
C LYS A 71 -18.75 3.77 -2.01
N VAL A 72 -17.55 3.98 -2.55
CA VAL A 72 -17.12 3.35 -3.81
C VAL A 72 -17.10 1.81 -3.69
N LEU A 73 -16.65 1.28 -2.54
CA LEU A 73 -16.63 -0.16 -2.29
C LEU A 73 -18.04 -0.74 -2.10
N MET A 74 -18.94 0.00 -1.44
CA MET A 74 -20.34 -0.39 -1.26
C MET A 74 -21.12 -0.47 -2.57
N GLU A 75 -20.65 0.17 -3.61
CA GLU A 75 -21.21 0.04 -4.95
C GLU A 75 -21.00 -1.36 -5.57
N ALA A 76 -20.24 -2.23 -4.93
CA ALA A 76 -19.89 -3.57 -5.40
C ALA A 76 -19.38 -3.58 -6.87
N PRO A 77 -18.29 -2.85 -7.17
CA PRO A 77 -17.75 -2.79 -8.54
C PRO A 77 -17.11 -4.12 -8.95
N ASN A 78 -17.02 -4.34 -10.27
CA ASN A 78 -16.25 -5.46 -10.86
C ASN A 78 -14.83 -5.01 -11.25
N VAL A 79 -14.66 -3.70 -11.47
CA VAL A 79 -13.40 -3.05 -11.76
C VAL A 79 -13.27 -1.87 -10.80
N LEU A 80 -12.18 -1.80 -10.09
CA LEU A 80 -11.88 -0.73 -9.13
C LEU A 80 -10.68 0.07 -9.63
N LEU A 81 -10.89 1.36 -9.82
CA LEU A 81 -9.84 2.31 -10.17
C LEU A 81 -9.52 3.13 -8.93
N LEU A 82 -8.27 3.08 -8.47
CA LEU A 82 -7.79 3.80 -7.29
C LEU A 82 -6.72 4.81 -7.73
N ASP A 83 -7.00 6.08 -7.50
CA ASP A 83 -6.08 7.18 -7.83
C ASP A 83 -5.51 7.75 -6.53
N GLU A 84 -4.22 7.45 -6.28
CA GLU A 84 -3.47 7.81 -5.07
C GLU A 84 -4.25 7.50 -3.77
N PRO A 85 -4.65 6.24 -3.53
CA PRO A 85 -5.47 5.89 -2.39
C PRO A 85 -4.77 6.08 -1.05
N SER A 86 -3.42 6.01 -1.03
CA SER A 86 -2.62 6.24 0.18
C SER A 86 -2.57 7.70 0.64
N ASN A 87 -2.90 8.66 -0.26
CA ASN A 87 -2.95 10.06 0.13
C ASN A 87 -4.18 10.31 1.02
N ASP A 88 -3.97 11.04 2.12
CA ASP A 88 -5.01 11.46 3.06
C ASP A 88 -5.77 10.32 3.79
N LEU A 89 -5.31 9.07 3.69
CA LEU A 89 -5.77 7.96 4.52
C LEU A 89 -4.76 7.67 5.63
N ASP A 90 -5.25 7.39 6.83
CA ASP A 90 -4.42 6.92 7.93
C ASP A 90 -4.00 5.45 7.75
N ILE A 91 -2.91 5.04 8.39
CA ILE A 91 -2.38 3.68 8.29
C ILE A 91 -3.43 2.62 8.61
N PRO A 92 -4.26 2.73 9.67
CA PRO A 92 -5.31 1.76 9.92
C PRO A 92 -6.31 1.61 8.78
N THR A 93 -6.69 2.71 8.13
CA THR A 93 -7.59 2.66 6.97
C THR A 93 -6.93 2.01 5.75
N LEU A 94 -5.64 2.27 5.51
CA LEU A 94 -4.89 1.60 4.45
C LEU A 94 -4.83 0.09 4.66
N THR A 95 -4.52 -0.38 5.87
CA THR A 95 -4.52 -1.81 6.20
C THR A 95 -5.90 -2.46 5.94
N ILE A 96 -6.99 -1.77 6.29
CA ILE A 96 -8.35 -2.25 6.01
C ILE A 96 -8.61 -2.32 4.49
N LEU A 97 -8.12 -1.34 3.73
CA LEU A 97 -8.23 -1.36 2.28
C LEU A 97 -7.43 -2.50 1.65
N GLU A 98 -6.19 -2.73 2.08
CA GLU A 98 -5.34 -3.84 1.65
C GLU A 98 -6.01 -5.20 1.92
N ASP A 99 -6.54 -5.40 3.13
CA ASP A 99 -7.33 -6.58 3.51
C ASP A 99 -8.55 -6.79 2.59
N TYR A 100 -9.27 -5.71 2.29
CA TYR A 100 -10.41 -5.76 1.37
C TYR A 100 -9.96 -6.16 -0.04
N LEU A 101 -8.90 -5.53 -0.55
CA LEU A 101 -8.37 -5.79 -1.89
C LEU A 101 -7.82 -7.20 -2.05
N SER A 102 -7.21 -7.78 -1.00
CA SER A 102 -6.71 -9.17 -1.00
C SER A 102 -7.81 -10.21 -1.26
N THR A 103 -9.04 -9.90 -0.88
CA THR A 103 -10.22 -10.77 -1.06
C THR A 103 -11.11 -10.34 -2.24
N PHE A 104 -10.79 -9.22 -2.87
CA PHE A 104 -11.56 -8.68 -3.97
C PHE A 104 -11.43 -9.57 -5.22
N SER A 105 -12.57 -9.98 -5.78
CA SER A 105 -12.60 -10.92 -6.92
C SER A 105 -12.59 -10.23 -8.29
N GLY A 106 -12.61 -8.90 -8.31
CA GLY A 106 -12.60 -8.07 -9.52
C GLY A 106 -11.19 -7.67 -9.96
N ILE A 107 -11.15 -6.74 -10.90
CA ILE A 107 -9.90 -6.13 -11.39
C ILE A 107 -9.62 -4.87 -10.58
N VAL A 108 -8.41 -4.74 -10.05
CA VAL A 108 -7.92 -3.53 -9.40
C VAL A 108 -6.88 -2.88 -10.29
N ILE A 109 -7.07 -1.59 -10.57
CA ILE A 109 -6.08 -0.75 -11.25
C ILE A 109 -5.81 0.43 -10.32
N THR A 110 -4.56 0.56 -9.88
CA THR A 110 -4.18 1.63 -8.96
C THR A 110 -3.01 2.44 -9.50
N VAL A 111 -3.05 3.74 -9.22
CA VAL A 111 -1.92 4.65 -9.34
C VAL A 111 -1.52 5.03 -7.93
N SER A 112 -0.27 4.80 -7.55
CA SER A 112 0.23 5.15 -6.21
C SER A 112 1.73 5.43 -6.24
N HIS A 113 2.17 6.32 -5.35
CA HIS A 113 3.58 6.55 -5.04
C HIS A 113 4.04 5.73 -3.82
N ASP A 114 3.12 5.08 -3.13
CA ASP A 114 3.41 4.23 -1.98
C ASP A 114 3.89 2.85 -2.43
N ARG A 115 5.16 2.59 -2.21
CA ARG A 115 5.83 1.36 -2.63
C ARG A 115 5.33 0.14 -1.86
N TYR A 116 5.06 0.31 -0.56
CA TYR A 116 4.57 -0.77 0.31
C TYR A 116 3.17 -1.17 -0.11
N PHE A 117 2.29 -0.19 -0.31
CA PHE A 117 0.94 -0.43 -0.83
C PHE A 117 0.97 -1.17 -2.18
N LEU A 118 1.87 -0.77 -3.11
CA LEU A 118 2.02 -1.46 -4.39
C LEU A 118 2.54 -2.89 -4.24
N ASP A 119 3.50 -3.15 -3.34
CA ASP A 119 4.01 -4.50 -3.12
C ASP A 119 2.95 -5.45 -2.53
N ASP A 120 2.04 -4.93 -1.69
CA ASP A 120 1.00 -5.73 -1.06
C ASP A 120 -0.24 -5.96 -1.94
N VAL A 121 -0.56 -5.00 -2.83
CA VAL A 121 -1.84 -4.99 -3.54
C VAL A 121 -1.74 -5.46 -4.98
N VAL A 122 -0.62 -5.22 -5.70
CA VAL A 122 -0.57 -5.46 -7.14
C VAL A 122 0.28 -6.68 -7.52
N ASP A 123 -0.16 -7.38 -8.55
CA ASP A 123 0.57 -8.49 -9.17
C ASP A 123 1.35 -8.06 -10.41
N ARG A 124 1.12 -6.84 -10.92
CA ARG A 124 1.73 -6.30 -12.15
C ARG A 124 1.88 -4.80 -12.09
N ILE A 125 2.96 -4.29 -12.67
CA ILE A 125 3.21 -2.87 -12.83
C ILE A 125 3.31 -2.52 -14.31
N PHE A 126 2.60 -1.47 -14.71
CA PHE A 126 2.70 -0.85 -16.02
C PHE A 126 3.51 0.44 -15.91
N ALA A 127 4.74 0.42 -16.41
CA ALA A 127 5.64 1.57 -16.37
C ALA A 127 5.59 2.35 -17.68
N PHE A 128 5.36 3.66 -17.58
CA PHE A 128 5.49 4.58 -18.71
C PHE A 128 6.96 4.99 -18.86
N GLU A 129 7.67 4.43 -19.85
CA GLU A 129 9.12 4.63 -20.05
C GLU A 129 9.44 5.84 -20.97
N GLY A 130 8.50 6.76 -21.16
CA GLY A 130 8.65 7.88 -22.10
C GLY A 130 8.32 7.51 -23.56
N ASN A 131 8.23 8.53 -24.43
CA ASN A 131 7.91 8.37 -25.86
C ASN A 131 6.67 7.49 -26.15
N GLY A 132 5.71 7.44 -25.23
CA GLY A 132 4.51 6.63 -25.38
C GLY A 132 4.74 5.12 -25.18
N LYS A 133 5.92 4.70 -24.76
CA LYS A 133 6.20 3.29 -24.51
C LYS A 133 5.69 2.86 -23.13
N LEU A 134 4.84 1.85 -23.13
CA LEU A 134 4.34 1.17 -21.94
C LEU A 134 5.03 -0.20 -21.80
N THR A 135 5.63 -0.46 -20.66
CA THR A 135 6.27 -1.75 -20.37
C THR A 135 5.59 -2.38 -19.17
N GLN A 136 5.22 -3.65 -19.29
CA GLN A 136 4.65 -4.44 -18.22
C GLN A 136 5.75 -5.18 -17.47
N TYR A 137 5.66 -5.19 -16.13
CA TYR A 137 6.49 -5.96 -15.22
C TYR A 137 5.59 -6.83 -14.34
N GLU A 138 5.98 -8.08 -14.14
CA GLU A 138 5.30 -9.00 -13.23
C GLU A 138 5.79 -8.75 -11.79
N GLY A 139 4.88 -8.82 -10.82
CA GLY A 139 5.15 -8.60 -9.41
C GLY A 139 4.82 -7.19 -8.93
N GLY A 140 5.24 -6.89 -7.69
CA GLY A 140 5.06 -5.60 -7.03
C GLY A 140 6.11 -4.56 -7.41
N TYR A 141 6.20 -3.50 -6.60
CA TYR A 141 7.15 -2.43 -6.84
C TYR A 141 8.61 -2.90 -6.70
N THR A 142 8.89 -3.76 -5.74
CA THR A 142 10.23 -4.31 -5.50
C THR A 142 10.71 -5.11 -6.71
N ASP A 143 9.86 -5.99 -7.26
CA ASP A 143 10.18 -6.77 -8.47
C ASP A 143 10.43 -5.88 -9.68
N TYR A 144 9.60 -4.83 -9.84
CA TYR A 144 9.78 -3.82 -10.88
C TYR A 144 11.13 -3.09 -10.75
N ALA A 145 11.48 -2.64 -9.54
CA ALA A 145 12.72 -1.90 -9.30
C ALA A 145 13.96 -2.76 -9.62
N GLU A 146 13.94 -4.04 -9.23
CA GLU A 146 15.00 -4.99 -9.57
C GLU A 146 15.10 -5.24 -11.08
N ALA A 147 13.98 -5.50 -11.73
CA ALA A 147 13.94 -5.72 -13.18
C ALA A 147 14.45 -4.50 -13.95
N LYS A 148 14.11 -3.30 -13.49
CA LYS A 148 14.60 -2.05 -14.07
C LYS A 148 16.10 -1.87 -13.85
N ALA A 149 16.61 -2.17 -12.66
CA ALA A 149 18.05 -2.12 -12.35
C ALA A 149 18.84 -3.09 -13.23
N ARG A 150 18.35 -4.31 -13.46
CA ARG A 150 18.97 -5.29 -14.38
C ARG A 150 18.98 -4.80 -15.83
N LYS A 151 17.89 -4.16 -16.29
CA LYS A 151 17.74 -3.72 -17.68
C LYS A 151 18.61 -2.51 -18.03
N TYR A 152 18.80 -1.59 -17.09
CA TYR A 152 19.51 -0.33 -17.34
C TYR A 152 20.92 -0.28 -16.73
N GLY A 153 21.37 -1.36 -16.04
CA GLY A 153 22.69 -1.43 -15.38
C GLY A 153 22.80 -0.54 -14.15
N ALA A 154 23.81 -0.74 -13.33
CA ALA A 154 24.12 0.05 -12.13
C ALA A 154 24.59 1.50 -12.42
N GLY A 155 24.24 2.05 -13.57
CA GLY A 155 24.74 3.33 -14.08
C GLY A 155 23.74 4.49 -14.14
N SER A 156 22.48 4.30 -13.69
CA SER A 156 21.49 5.40 -13.72
C SER A 156 20.72 5.55 -12.41
N SER A 157 21.46 5.66 -11.30
CA SER A 157 20.93 6.23 -10.06
C SER A 157 21.15 7.75 -10.07
N GLU A 158 20.44 8.46 -10.93
CA GLU A 158 20.23 9.89 -10.77
C GLU A 158 18.75 10.14 -10.56
N ILE A 159 18.37 10.29 -9.29
CA ILE A 159 17.44 11.31 -8.79
C ILE A 159 17.65 11.35 -7.26
N GLY A 160 18.37 12.35 -6.82
CA GLY A 160 18.15 13.03 -5.55
C GLY A 160 18.81 12.50 -4.28
N ALA A 161 20.13 12.72 -4.09
CA ALA A 161 20.65 13.15 -2.80
C ALA A 161 22.04 13.76 -3.01
N GLY A 162 22.21 14.99 -2.61
CA GLY A 162 23.44 15.76 -2.81
C GLY A 162 24.63 15.33 -1.96
N ALA A 163 25.79 15.55 -2.54
CA ALA A 163 27.07 15.92 -1.98
C ALA A 163 27.80 14.98 -1.01
N GLY A 164 29.00 14.55 -1.44
CA GLY A 164 30.10 14.26 -0.52
C GLY A 164 31.14 13.26 -1.01
N SER A 165 32.07 13.71 -1.89
CA SER A 165 33.53 13.47 -1.95
C SER A 165 34.11 12.06 -1.71
N SER A 166 34.65 11.50 -2.75
CA SER A 166 36.06 11.35 -3.19
C SER A 166 36.88 10.15 -2.71
N LEU A 167 37.52 9.58 -3.74
CA LEU A 167 38.84 8.87 -3.81
C LEU A 167 38.89 7.38 -3.45
N SER A 168 39.14 6.63 -4.39
CA SER A 168 40.29 6.10 -5.17
C SER A 168 40.68 4.66 -4.74
N ASP A 169 40.78 3.85 -5.61
CA ASP A 169 41.80 3.16 -6.40
C ASP A 169 41.90 1.63 -6.28
N LYS A 170 41.94 1.04 -7.48
CA LYS A 170 42.73 -0.10 -7.95
C LYS A 170 42.37 -1.55 -7.57
N ALA A 171 41.88 -2.23 -8.53
CA ALA A 171 42.57 -3.15 -9.48
C ALA A 171 42.65 -4.65 -9.09
N ALA A 172 42.23 -5.41 -10.03
CA ALA A 172 42.82 -6.62 -10.62
C ALA A 172 42.20 -8.00 -10.34
N SER A 173 41.59 -8.50 -11.39
CA SER A 173 41.87 -9.80 -12.06
C SER A 173 41.67 -11.11 -11.29
N GLY A 174 40.89 -11.99 -11.89
CA GLY A 174 41.03 -13.45 -11.71
C GLY A 174 39.76 -14.23 -12.10
N ASN A 175 39.82 -14.77 -13.32
CA ASN A 175 38.99 -15.83 -13.88
C ASN A 175 38.75 -17.01 -12.92
N ASN A 176 37.60 -17.61 -12.85
CA ASN A 176 37.33 -18.93 -13.42
C ASN A 176 35.87 -19.40 -13.23
N SER A 177 35.38 -19.99 -14.29
CA SER A 177 34.17 -20.77 -14.51
C SER A 177 33.95 -21.89 -13.48
N THR A 178 32.69 -22.09 -13.06
CA THR A 178 32.02 -23.42 -13.09
C THR A 178 30.50 -23.24 -12.93
N GLU A 179 29.81 -23.92 -13.81
CA GLU A 179 28.34 -24.07 -13.85
C GLU A 179 27.88 -24.87 -12.62
N ASP A 180 26.83 -24.37 -11.96
CA ASP A 180 25.91 -25.21 -11.20
C ASP A 180 24.49 -24.60 -11.25
N GLU A 181 23.58 -25.36 -11.86
CA GLU A 181 22.16 -25.07 -11.95
C GLU A 181 21.51 -25.21 -10.56
N GLU A 182 21.19 -24.11 -9.89
CA GLU A 182 20.30 -24.14 -8.73
C GLU A 182 18.88 -23.71 -9.11
N LYS A 183 17.95 -24.65 -8.90
CA LYS A 183 16.51 -24.51 -9.07
C LYS A 183 15.95 -23.41 -8.14
N LYS A 184 15.27 -22.44 -8.70
CA LYS A 184 14.50 -21.41 -7.97
C LYS A 184 13.35 -22.07 -7.19
N PRO A 185 13.14 -21.73 -5.90
CA PRO A 185 12.00 -22.21 -5.13
C PRO A 185 10.71 -21.52 -5.59
N THR A 186 9.64 -22.31 -5.68
CA THR A 186 8.32 -21.83 -6.07
C THR A 186 7.57 -21.22 -4.87
N ARG A 187 6.66 -20.28 -5.15
CA ARG A 187 5.83 -19.47 -4.22
C ARG A 187 5.13 -20.25 -3.07
N LYS A 188 5.15 -21.60 -3.08
CA LYS A 188 4.54 -22.45 -2.04
C LYS A 188 5.41 -22.65 -0.81
N ASP A 189 6.71 -22.40 -0.88
CA ASP A 189 7.63 -22.69 0.22
C ASP A 189 7.72 -21.55 1.26
N TRP A 190 7.22 -20.37 0.92
CA TRP A 190 7.25 -19.18 1.80
C TRP A 190 6.27 -19.26 3.01
N LYS A 191 5.20 -20.05 2.91
CA LYS A 191 4.18 -20.12 3.98
C LYS A 191 4.44 -21.14 5.09
N GLN A 192 5.49 -21.96 5.01
CA GLN A 192 5.78 -22.98 6.02
C GLN A 192 7.04 -22.75 6.86
N GLY A 193 7.72 -21.62 6.73
CA GLY A 193 9.00 -21.33 7.38
C GLY A 193 9.01 -20.30 8.51
N GLN A 194 7.87 -19.89 9.08
CA GLN A 194 7.89 -18.99 10.26
C GLN A 194 8.18 -19.77 11.56
N LYS A 195 9.42 -20.20 11.72
CA LYS A 195 10.05 -20.28 13.04
C LYS A 195 10.76 -18.95 13.28
N SER A 196 10.39 -18.29 14.36
CA SER A 196 10.94 -17.03 14.84
C SER A 196 12.47 -17.01 14.82
N GLU A 197 13.07 -16.55 13.74
CA GLU A 197 14.45 -16.09 13.75
C GLU A 197 14.43 -14.67 14.34
N LYS A 198 15.11 -14.50 15.48
CA LYS A 198 15.37 -13.19 16.06
C LYS A 198 16.05 -12.34 15.00
N LEU A 199 15.39 -11.28 14.56
CA LEU A 199 15.97 -10.25 13.70
C LEU A 199 17.28 -9.79 14.32
N LYS A 200 18.40 -10.07 13.65
CA LYS A 200 19.71 -9.53 14.05
C LYS A 200 19.78 -8.14 13.44
N PHE A 201 19.61 -7.13 14.27
CA PHE A 201 19.84 -5.76 13.88
C PHE A 201 21.28 -5.55 13.42
N THR A 202 21.48 -4.71 12.41
CA THR A 202 22.81 -4.26 12.04
C THR A 202 23.34 -3.31 13.12
N TYR A 203 24.66 -3.19 13.26
CA TYR A 203 25.29 -2.31 14.27
C TYR A 203 24.79 -0.84 14.19
N LYS A 204 24.33 -0.40 13.03
CA LYS A 204 23.75 0.93 12.83
C LYS A 204 22.34 1.02 13.42
N GLU A 205 21.54 0.00 13.23
CA GLU A 205 20.18 -0.10 13.77
C GLU A 205 20.17 -0.25 15.29
N GLU A 206 21.12 -1.01 15.87
CA GLU A 206 21.27 -1.08 17.34
C GLU A 206 21.60 0.27 17.97
N ARG A 207 22.40 1.11 17.30
CA ARG A 207 22.70 2.47 17.77
C ARG A 207 21.50 3.41 17.67
N GLU A 208 20.72 3.32 16.61
CA GLU A 208 19.50 4.12 16.44
C GLU A 208 18.44 3.73 17.47
N TYR A 209 18.27 2.43 17.76
CA TYR A 209 17.39 1.96 18.83
C TYR A 209 17.82 2.44 20.22
N ALA A 210 19.10 2.39 20.55
CA ALA A 210 19.60 2.86 21.83
C ALA A 210 19.35 4.35 22.07
N VAL A 211 19.42 5.19 21.01
CA VAL A 211 19.11 6.63 21.11
C VAL A 211 17.61 6.86 21.29
N ILE A 212 16.77 6.06 20.64
CA ILE A 212 15.31 6.16 20.80
C ILE A 212 14.88 5.76 22.22
N ASP A 213 15.47 4.71 22.78
CA ASP A 213 15.17 4.28 24.16
C ASP A 213 15.59 5.32 25.19
N GLU A 214 16.75 6.01 25.00
CA GLU A 214 17.17 7.12 25.86
C GLU A 214 16.23 8.34 25.75
N ASP A 215 15.75 8.65 24.56
CA ASP A 215 14.81 9.76 24.34
C ASP A 215 13.43 9.45 24.93
N ILE A 216 12.93 8.20 24.83
CA ILE A 216 11.69 7.76 25.48
C ILE A 216 11.80 7.87 26.99
N ALA A 217 12.87 7.36 27.60
CA ALA A 217 13.09 7.45 29.04
C ALA A 217 13.15 8.93 29.53
N ARG A 218 13.68 9.82 28.72
CA ARG A 218 13.77 11.26 29.01
C ARG A 218 12.42 11.98 28.93
N PHE A 219 11.46 11.45 28.14
CA PHE A 219 10.10 11.98 28.05
C PHE A 219 9.18 11.42 29.15
N GLU A 220 9.46 10.24 29.68
CA GLU A 220 8.70 9.64 30.79
C GLU A 220 9.05 10.24 32.17
N GLU A 221 10.21 10.88 32.32
CA GLU A 221 10.65 11.57 33.55
C GLU A 221 10.16 13.05 33.67
N LYS A 222 9.35 13.55 32.73
CA LYS A 222 8.77 14.91 32.78
C LYS A 222 7.27 14.88 33.00
#